data_e97f7b019aa2a0809195e0259d79be16
#
_entry.id   e97f7b019aa2a0809195e0259d79be16
#
_cell.length_a   1.000
_cell.length_b   1.000
_cell.length_c   1.000
_cell.angle_alpha   90.00
_cell.angle_beta   90.00
_cell.angle_gamma   90.00
#
_symmetry.space_group_name_H-M   'P 1'
#
loop_
_entity.id
_entity.type
_entity.pdbx_description
1 polymer ?
#
loop_
_entity_poly.entity_id
_entity_poly.type
_entity_poly.pdbx_seq_one_letter_code
_entity_poly.pdbx_strand_id
1 'polypeptide(L)'
;MEPTCPFCSSKLEPPRTVVLNVMESVQGGTCGSCGAIYIVDQTGKNLGEVMLQALGLAADRLSKDVSDMVMGEDYEDAVLNYDIRSHRSTGVSKGFMDGQGRLYMVNVKRRV
;
A
#
# COMPACT_ATOMS: atom_id res chain seq x y z
N MET A 1 -1.81 -18.24 2.61
CA MET A 1 -2.90 -17.48 3.25
C MET A 1 -3.27 -16.28 2.39
N GLU A 2 -4.54 -15.97 2.33
CA GLU A 2 -4.96 -14.73 1.66
C GLU A 2 -4.44 -13.52 2.45
N PRO A 3 -4.04 -12.44 1.77
CA PRO A 3 -3.57 -11.27 2.47
C PRO A 3 -4.69 -10.61 3.26
N THR A 4 -4.38 -10.19 4.47
CA THR A 4 -5.29 -9.47 5.34
C THR A 4 -4.74 -8.08 5.63
N CYS A 5 -5.64 -7.10 5.76
CA CYS A 5 -5.25 -5.74 6.10
C CYS A 5 -4.67 -5.69 7.51
N PRO A 6 -3.43 -5.20 7.70
CA PRO A 6 -2.83 -5.13 9.03
C PRO A 6 -3.50 -4.09 9.94
N PHE A 7 -4.31 -3.20 9.37
CA PHE A 7 -4.97 -2.14 10.14
C PHE A 7 -6.36 -2.53 10.64
N CYS A 8 -7.09 -3.39 9.91
CA CYS A 8 -8.46 -3.75 10.28
C CYS A 8 -8.77 -5.25 10.22
N SER A 9 -7.79 -6.08 9.82
CA SER A 9 -7.89 -7.54 9.74
C SER A 9 -8.87 -8.08 8.68
N SER A 10 -9.40 -7.22 7.82
CA SER A 10 -10.26 -7.65 6.72
C SER A 10 -9.44 -8.25 5.58
N LYS A 11 -10.03 -9.14 4.81
CA LYS A 11 -9.37 -9.71 3.63
C LYS A 11 -9.19 -8.64 2.56
N LEU A 12 -8.03 -8.63 1.92
CA LEU A 12 -7.73 -7.72 0.82
C LEU A 12 -8.13 -8.37 -0.51
N GLU A 13 -8.74 -7.59 -1.38
CA GLU A 13 -9.04 -8.04 -2.74
C GLU A 13 -7.76 -8.05 -3.59
N PRO A 14 -7.74 -8.87 -4.68
CA PRO A 14 -6.62 -8.84 -5.62
C PRO A 14 -6.39 -7.44 -6.18
N PRO A 15 -5.13 -7.05 -6.40
CA PRO A 15 -4.82 -5.73 -6.95
C PRO A 15 -5.44 -5.50 -8.32
N ARG A 16 -5.78 -4.26 -8.59
CA ARG A 16 -6.29 -3.80 -9.88
C ARG A 16 -5.40 -2.69 -10.39
N THR A 17 -5.57 -2.31 -11.65
CA THR A 17 -4.87 -1.17 -12.20
C THR A 17 -5.41 0.11 -11.57
N VAL A 18 -4.54 0.87 -10.91
CA VAL A 18 -4.87 2.18 -10.33
C VAL A 18 -4.15 3.24 -11.15
N VAL A 19 -4.91 4.17 -11.72
CA VAL A 19 -4.35 5.26 -12.52
C VAL A 19 -3.93 6.39 -11.58
N LEU A 20 -2.64 6.74 -11.60
CA LEU A 20 -2.09 7.84 -10.81
C LEU A 20 -2.18 9.16 -11.57
N ASN A 21 -1.89 9.12 -12.87
CA ASN A 21 -2.01 10.26 -13.77
C ASN A 21 -2.09 9.74 -15.22
N VAL A 22 -2.10 10.65 -16.20
CA VAL A 22 -2.27 10.30 -17.63
C VAL A 22 -1.21 9.31 -18.11
N MET A 23 0.00 9.36 -17.54
CA MET A 23 1.15 8.58 -18.02
C MET A 23 1.53 7.42 -17.07
N GLU A 24 0.90 7.31 -15.92
CA GLU A 24 1.36 6.38 -14.89
C GLU A 24 0.20 5.63 -14.23
N SER A 25 0.35 4.31 -14.16
CA SER A 25 -0.57 3.45 -13.44
C SER A 25 0.20 2.40 -12.64
N VAL A 26 -0.42 1.88 -11.59
CA VAL A 26 0.17 0.87 -10.71
C VAL A 26 -0.84 -0.24 -10.43
N GLN A 27 -0.35 -1.36 -9.90
CA GLN A 27 -1.22 -2.43 -9.41
C GLN A 27 -1.47 -2.23 -7.92
N GLY A 28 -2.71 -2.08 -7.53
CA GLY A 28 -3.06 -1.83 -6.14
C GLY A 28 -4.56 -1.77 -5.90
N GLY A 29 -4.95 -1.08 -4.86
CA GLY A 29 -6.36 -0.91 -4.52
C GLY A 29 -6.54 -0.27 -3.16
N THR A 30 -7.74 -0.41 -2.63
CA THR A 30 -8.08 0.07 -1.30
C THR A 30 -8.78 -1.03 -0.51
N CYS A 31 -8.51 -1.10 0.79
CA CYS A 31 -9.22 -2.00 1.68
C CYS A 31 -10.69 -1.59 1.75
N GLY A 32 -11.60 -2.53 1.47
CA GLY A 32 -13.04 -2.26 1.47
C GLY A 32 -13.61 -1.91 2.84
N SER A 33 -12.89 -2.22 3.93
CA SER A 33 -13.36 -1.98 5.30
C SER A 33 -12.82 -0.70 5.89
N CYS A 34 -11.49 -0.47 5.82
CA CYS A 34 -10.87 0.71 6.44
C CYS A 34 -10.40 1.77 5.43
N GLY A 35 -10.42 1.46 4.13
CA GLY A 35 -9.99 2.38 3.11
C GLY A 35 -8.47 2.51 2.94
N ALA A 36 -7.67 1.66 3.59
CA ALA A 36 -6.23 1.69 3.46
C ALA A 36 -5.84 1.46 1.99
N ILE A 37 -4.90 2.25 1.51
CA ILE A 37 -4.36 2.16 0.16
C ILE A 37 -3.28 1.09 0.13
N TYR A 38 -3.27 0.24 -0.90
CA TYR A 38 -2.16 -0.70 -1.10
C TYR A 38 -1.68 -0.69 -2.53
N ILE A 39 -0.36 -0.82 -2.71
CA ILE A 39 0.31 -0.89 -4.01
C ILE A 39 1.29 -2.05 -3.98
N VAL A 40 1.34 -2.79 -5.09
CA VAL A 40 2.19 -3.97 -5.24
C VAL A 40 3.56 -3.57 -5.76
N ASP A 41 4.61 -4.07 -5.10
CA ASP A 41 5.97 -4.11 -5.61
C ASP A 41 6.31 -5.56 -5.91
N GLN A 42 6.22 -5.97 -7.17
CA GLN A 42 6.38 -7.37 -7.57
C GLN A 42 7.78 -7.90 -7.33
N THR A 43 8.79 -7.06 -7.43
CA THR A 43 10.19 -7.47 -7.34
C THR A 43 10.80 -7.26 -5.96
N GLY A 44 10.15 -6.45 -5.13
CA GLY A 44 10.70 -6.01 -3.86
C GLY A 44 11.83 -5.00 -3.97
N LYS A 45 12.17 -4.57 -5.20
CA LYS A 45 13.27 -3.64 -5.46
C LYS A 45 12.86 -2.19 -5.62
N ASN A 46 11.56 -1.94 -5.80
CA ASN A 46 11.02 -0.61 -6.07
C ASN A 46 10.20 -0.07 -4.91
N LEU A 47 10.49 -0.53 -3.70
CA LEU A 47 9.71 -0.15 -2.52
C LEU A 47 9.66 1.36 -2.29
N GLY A 48 10.78 2.05 -2.50
CA GLY A 48 10.83 3.51 -2.35
C GLY A 48 9.89 4.24 -3.31
N GLU A 49 9.84 3.81 -4.56
CA GLU A 49 8.93 4.37 -5.56
C GLU A 49 7.47 4.08 -5.21
N VAL A 50 7.18 2.83 -4.81
CA VAL A 50 5.84 2.42 -4.41
C VAL A 50 5.37 3.20 -3.19
N MET A 51 6.25 3.46 -2.24
CA MET A 51 5.94 4.31 -1.08
C MET A 51 5.53 5.71 -1.49
N LEU A 52 6.28 6.34 -2.39
CA LEU A 52 5.95 7.67 -2.87
C LEU A 52 4.62 7.70 -3.61
N GLN A 53 4.33 6.68 -4.42
CA GLN A 53 3.07 6.58 -5.14
C GLN A 53 1.89 6.44 -4.18
N ALA A 54 2.00 5.59 -3.18
CA ALA A 54 0.95 5.39 -2.17
C ALA A 54 0.74 6.64 -1.32
N LEU A 55 1.83 7.30 -0.91
CA LEU A 55 1.76 8.54 -0.15
C LEU A 55 1.15 9.67 -0.96
N GLY A 56 1.39 9.71 -2.28
CA GLY A 56 0.73 10.67 -3.17
C GLY A 56 -0.78 10.51 -3.18
N LEU A 57 -1.27 9.27 -3.27
CA LEU A 57 -2.70 9.00 -3.19
C LEU A 57 -3.28 9.34 -1.82
N ALA A 58 -2.55 9.06 -0.75
CA ALA A 58 -2.96 9.39 0.60
C ALA A 58 -3.03 10.90 0.81
N ALA A 59 -2.03 11.63 0.31
CA ALA A 59 -1.98 13.08 0.41
C ALA A 59 -3.16 13.73 -0.31
N ASP A 60 -3.54 13.21 -1.48
CA ASP A 60 -4.71 13.68 -2.22
C ASP A 60 -5.99 13.57 -1.38
N ARG A 61 -6.16 12.49 -0.63
CA ARG A 61 -7.32 12.32 0.25
C ARG A 61 -7.38 13.36 1.36
N LEU A 62 -6.22 13.83 1.83
CA LEU A 62 -6.12 14.82 2.89
C LEU A 62 -5.99 16.24 2.35
N SER A 63 -5.97 16.42 1.03
CA SER A 63 -5.72 17.71 0.37
C SER A 63 -4.41 18.36 0.85
N LYS A 64 -3.37 17.53 1.00
CA LYS A 64 -2.03 17.94 1.44
C LYS A 64 -0.98 17.58 0.40
N ASP A 65 0.18 18.23 0.47
CA ASP A 65 1.36 17.80 -0.27
C ASP A 65 2.00 16.61 0.44
N VAL A 66 2.64 15.72 -0.34
CA VAL A 66 3.35 14.57 0.21
C VAL A 66 4.39 14.99 1.24
N SER A 67 5.07 16.12 1.00
CA SER A 67 6.08 16.67 1.91
C SER A 67 5.52 17.08 3.27
N ASP A 68 4.22 17.32 3.37
CA ASP A 68 3.54 17.73 4.60
C ASP A 68 2.92 16.54 5.36
N MET A 69 3.04 15.33 4.81
CA MET A 69 2.52 14.13 5.45
C MET A 69 3.42 13.66 6.59
N VAL A 70 2.85 13.48 7.77
CA VAL A 70 3.59 13.06 8.97
C VAL A 70 3.13 11.67 9.40
N MET A 71 4.06 10.73 9.40
CA MET A 71 3.78 9.37 9.87
C MET A 71 3.36 9.40 11.34
N GLY A 72 2.31 8.65 11.65
CA GLY A 72 1.73 8.63 12.99
C GLY A 72 0.64 9.66 13.21
N GLU A 73 0.69 10.80 12.52
CA GLU A 73 -0.34 11.85 12.59
C GLU A 73 -1.32 11.78 11.43
N ASP A 74 -0.81 11.77 10.19
CA ASP A 74 -1.63 11.78 8.98
C ASP A 74 -1.85 10.38 8.44
N TYR A 75 -0.92 9.47 8.66
CA TYR A 75 -1.01 8.09 8.16
C TYR A 75 -0.19 7.12 8.99
N GLU A 76 -0.51 5.84 8.82
CA GLU A 76 0.31 4.72 9.25
C GLU A 76 0.62 3.85 8.04
N ASP A 77 1.75 3.16 8.06
CA ASP A 77 2.12 2.27 6.97
C ASP A 77 2.48 0.88 7.45
N ALA A 78 2.45 -0.06 6.52
CA ALA A 78 2.89 -1.44 6.75
C ALA A 78 3.33 -2.04 5.41
N VAL A 79 4.22 -3.02 5.48
CA VAL A 79 4.68 -3.77 4.31
C VAL A 79 4.37 -5.24 4.55
N LEU A 80 3.63 -5.83 3.62
CA LEU A 80 3.34 -7.27 3.64
C LEU A 80 4.21 -7.98 2.60
N ASN A 81 4.64 -9.20 2.92
CA ASN A 81 5.14 -10.11 1.90
C ASN A 81 3.96 -10.51 1.02
N TYR A 82 4.13 -10.49 -0.29
CA TYR A 82 3.01 -10.71 -1.18
C TYR A 82 3.43 -11.37 -2.50
N ASP A 83 2.67 -12.39 -2.89
CA ASP A 83 2.81 -13.03 -4.20
C ASP A 83 1.57 -12.67 -5.04
N ILE A 84 1.78 -11.87 -6.08
CA ILE A 84 0.70 -11.42 -6.95
C ILE A 84 0.08 -12.57 -7.75
N ARG A 85 0.85 -13.61 -8.08
CA ARG A 85 0.37 -14.74 -8.89
C ARG A 85 -0.68 -15.56 -8.17
N SER A 86 -0.45 -15.80 -6.88
CA SER A 86 -1.34 -16.62 -6.05
C SER A 86 -2.27 -15.81 -5.17
N HIS A 87 -2.08 -14.50 -5.11
CA HIS A 87 -2.75 -13.60 -4.17
C HIS A 87 -2.61 -14.12 -2.72
N ARG A 88 -1.36 -14.37 -2.30
CA ARG A 88 -1.04 -14.90 -0.97
C ARG A 88 0.00 -14.06 -0.27
N SER A 89 -0.08 -14.04 1.06
CA SER A 89 0.87 -13.33 1.91
C SER A 89 1.26 -14.21 3.09
N THR A 90 2.53 -14.07 3.52
CA THR A 90 3.02 -14.66 4.77
C THR A 90 2.96 -13.68 5.94
N GLY A 91 2.36 -12.51 5.73
CA GLY A 91 2.19 -11.50 6.76
C GLY A 91 3.14 -10.33 6.60
N VAL A 92 3.34 -9.58 7.68
CA VAL A 92 4.18 -8.37 7.69
C VAL A 92 5.62 -8.74 7.38
N SER A 93 6.24 -7.97 6.48
CA SER A 93 7.64 -8.16 6.08
C SER A 93 8.58 -7.86 7.24
N LYS A 94 9.49 -8.79 7.55
CA LYS A 94 10.44 -8.67 8.66
C LYS A 94 11.86 -8.34 8.19
N GLY A 95 12.06 -8.00 6.92
CA GLY A 95 13.38 -7.67 6.42
C GLY A 95 13.41 -7.57 4.92
N PHE A 96 14.61 -7.30 4.39
CA PHE A 96 14.82 -7.17 2.95
C PHE A 96 15.20 -8.53 2.38
N MET A 97 14.29 -9.17 1.66
CA MET A 97 14.62 -10.30 0.82
C MET A 97 14.47 -9.87 -0.64
N ASP A 98 15.59 -9.75 -1.33
CA ASP A 98 15.60 -9.37 -2.74
C ASP A 98 14.82 -10.38 -3.59
N GLY A 99 14.04 -9.85 -4.52
CA GLY A 99 13.28 -10.67 -5.46
C GLY A 99 11.93 -11.16 -4.96
N GLN A 100 11.58 -10.89 -3.71
CA GLN A 100 10.26 -11.23 -3.17
C GLN A 100 9.29 -10.07 -3.35
N GLY A 101 8.10 -10.35 -3.87
CA GLY A 101 7.04 -9.36 -4.00
C GLY A 101 6.57 -8.84 -2.65
N ARG A 102 6.15 -7.58 -2.61
CA ARG A 102 5.66 -6.91 -1.41
C ARG A 102 4.44 -6.07 -1.72
N LEU A 103 3.65 -5.86 -0.70
CA LEU A 103 2.49 -4.98 -0.74
C LEU A 103 2.74 -3.85 0.25
N TYR A 104 2.88 -2.63 -0.25
CA TYR A 104 3.00 -1.47 0.60
C TYR A 104 1.62 -0.90 0.89
N MET A 105 1.31 -0.69 2.17
CA MET A 105 0.00 -0.21 2.61
C MET A 105 0.11 1.07 3.41
N VAL A 106 -0.82 1.98 3.16
CA VAL A 106 -0.95 3.24 3.88
C VAL A 106 -2.38 3.37 4.39
N ASN A 107 -2.52 3.55 5.70
CA ASN A 107 -3.81 3.87 6.31
C ASN A 107 -3.85 5.36 6.63
N VAL A 108 -4.72 6.08 5.92
CA VAL A 108 -4.89 7.52 6.13
C VAL A 108 -5.72 7.75 7.39
N LYS A 109 -5.17 8.52 8.32
CA LYS A 109 -5.88 8.89 9.53
C LYS A 109 -6.76 10.10 9.25
N ARG A 110 -8.05 9.94 9.48
CA ARG A 110 -8.98 11.06 9.37
C ARG A 110 -8.86 11.92 10.62
N ARG A 111 -8.59 13.19 10.40
CA ARG A 111 -8.74 14.18 11.46
C ARG A 111 -10.22 14.60 11.52
N VAL A 112 -10.78 14.44 12.66
CA VAL A 112 -12.12 14.93 12.94
C VAL A 112 -12.02 16.38 13.42
#